data_3e7ba81dc24dc8f59e7d92d6c303e11b
#
_entry.id   3e7ba81dc24dc8f59e7d92d6c303e11b
#
_cell.length_a   1.000
_cell.length_b   1.000
_cell.length_c   1.000
_cell.angle_alpha   90.00
_cell.angle_beta   90.00
_cell.angle_gamma   90.00
#
_symmetry.space_group_name_H-M   'P 1'
#
loop_
_entity.id
_entity.type
_entity.pdbx_description
1 polymer ?
#
loop_
_entity_poly.entity_id
_entity_poly.type
_entity_poly.pdbx_seq_one_letter_code
_entity_poly.pdbx_strand_id
1 'polypeptide(L)'
;MKSSKVNAIAITASAMAIILPSCKDSKGGQQQGAAPELAVLTVDESTTTTETAYPTTLQGENDVEIRPQTTGFLTKVCVEEGQKVSKGQTLFVIDQVQLQAAVDAAQAQVAVAQAQVNTAQTNANNNKILLDKNIISSAAYQTSVDALNQAKASLNAANANLVSARKSLSYSNVTAPISGLVGTLPFKEGTLVSPQTQLTIISNNSDMQADFSINEKDILAMTLNGQRSLTEAVKALPPVTLQLANGEKYAQQGKIVAISGVIDPSTGAASAKAIFPNPNGMLHSGNTGKVLIPTTYRDMLLIPQKASYEIQDMKFVYVVGDSNKIHSRNITVSAVNDGQNYIVTGGLKPGETIVIEGVGVVAKDNMVISPKKK
;
A
#
# COMPACT_ATOMS: atom_id res chain seq x y z
N MET A 1 34.07 -2.69 61.48
CA MET A 1 34.28 -1.77 62.63
C MET A 1 32.96 -1.25 63.09
N LYS A 2 32.67 -1.43 64.37
CA LYS A 2 31.64 -0.83 65.26
C LYS A 2 30.17 -1.12 64.88
N SER A 3 29.53 -2.03 65.53
CA SER A 3 29.05 -2.21 66.93
C SER A 3 27.81 -1.37 67.19
N SER A 4 26.71 -2.09 67.42
CA SER A 4 26.04 -2.24 68.73
C SER A 4 25.03 -1.15 69.07
N LYS A 5 23.76 -1.49 69.30
CA LYS A 5 23.25 -1.71 70.67
C LYS A 5 21.79 -2.18 70.68
N VAL A 6 21.63 -3.26 71.36
CA VAL A 6 20.43 -3.84 72.00
C VAL A 6 19.85 -2.87 73.03
N ASN A 7 18.51 -2.78 73.14
CA ASN A 7 17.85 -2.50 74.41
C ASN A 7 16.52 -3.23 74.47
N ALA A 8 16.47 -4.16 75.40
CA ALA A 8 15.31 -4.84 75.93
C ALA A 8 14.83 -4.13 77.21
N ILE A 9 13.56 -3.98 77.39
CA ILE A 9 12.85 -3.73 78.72
C ILE A 9 11.42 -4.26 78.49
N ALA A 10 11.04 -5.43 78.96
CA ALA A 10 10.57 -5.84 80.31
C ALA A 10 9.08 -5.50 80.55
N ILE A 11 8.27 -6.52 80.43
CA ILE A 11 7.20 -7.10 81.33
C ILE A 11 6.54 -6.16 82.29
N THR A 12 5.18 -6.03 82.20
CA THR A 12 4.30 -6.10 83.38
C THR A 12 2.97 -6.75 82.98
N ALA A 13 2.69 -7.87 83.65
CA ALA A 13 1.42 -8.58 83.66
C ALA A 13 0.46 -7.81 84.60
N SER A 14 -0.79 -7.64 84.20
CA SER A 14 -1.87 -7.37 85.10
C SER A 14 -3.11 -8.17 84.67
N ALA A 15 -3.44 -9.12 85.50
CA ALA A 15 -4.64 -9.93 85.48
C ALA A 15 -5.86 -9.11 85.93
N MET A 16 -6.96 -9.15 85.21
CA MET A 16 -8.25 -8.75 85.72
C MET A 16 -9.40 -9.58 85.13
N ALA A 17 -10.15 -10.05 86.06
CA ALA A 17 -11.16 -11.09 86.17
C ALA A 17 -12.27 -11.06 85.11
N ILE A 18 -12.68 -12.27 84.81
CA ILE A 18 -13.82 -12.84 84.12
C ILE A 18 -15.16 -12.36 84.67
N ILE A 19 -16.06 -11.88 83.81
CA ILE A 19 -17.51 -11.94 84.07
C ILE A 19 -18.14 -12.42 82.72
N LEU A 20 -18.63 -13.65 82.68
CA LEU A 20 -19.51 -14.22 81.69
C LEU A 20 -20.96 -13.82 82.00
N PRO A 21 -21.72 -13.33 81.03
CA PRO A 21 -23.15 -13.56 81.00
C PRO A 21 -23.54 -14.59 79.97
N SER A 22 -24.32 -15.49 80.47
CA SER A 22 -25.08 -16.60 79.92
C SER A 22 -25.64 -16.38 78.52
N CYS A 23 -25.43 -17.37 77.63
CA CYS A 23 -26.12 -17.58 76.41
C CYS A 23 -27.64 -17.60 76.52
N LYS A 24 -28.30 -16.86 75.66
CA LYS A 24 -29.68 -17.06 75.30
C LYS A 24 -29.74 -17.40 73.82
N ASP A 25 -30.19 -18.60 73.53
CA ASP A 25 -30.46 -19.07 72.22
C ASP A 25 -31.28 -18.04 71.41
N SER A 26 -30.66 -17.46 70.43
CA SER A 26 -31.32 -16.70 69.37
C SER A 26 -31.20 -17.57 68.08
N LYS A 27 -32.32 -18.20 67.70
CA LYS A 27 -32.50 -18.85 66.39
C LYS A 27 -31.99 -17.89 65.32
N GLY A 28 -30.91 -18.31 64.66
CA GLY A 28 -30.39 -17.68 63.46
C GLY A 28 -31.42 -17.64 62.35
N GLY A 29 -32.14 -16.56 62.25
CA GLY A 29 -32.80 -16.24 60.98
C GLY A 29 -31.71 -15.98 59.96
N GLN A 30 -31.56 -16.82 58.98
CA GLN A 30 -30.87 -16.47 57.74
C GLN A 30 -31.54 -15.20 57.19
N GLN A 31 -30.92 -14.03 57.42
CA GLN A 31 -31.19 -12.88 56.58
C GLN A 31 -30.81 -13.29 55.17
N GLN A 32 -31.81 -13.69 54.36
CA GLN A 32 -31.67 -13.64 52.92
C GLN A 32 -31.33 -12.20 52.56
N GLY A 33 -30.04 -11.92 52.44
CA GLY A 33 -29.55 -10.67 51.90
C GLY A 33 -30.28 -10.42 50.57
N ALA A 34 -30.81 -9.23 50.41
CA ALA A 34 -31.44 -8.83 49.16
C ALA A 34 -30.53 -9.23 48.02
N ALA A 35 -31.08 -9.91 47.00
CA ALA A 35 -30.32 -10.34 45.84
C ALA A 35 -29.59 -9.13 45.24
N PRO A 36 -28.29 -9.20 45.00
CA PRO A 36 -27.53 -8.06 44.52
C PRO A 36 -28.09 -7.58 43.17
N GLU A 37 -28.28 -6.28 43.04
CA GLU A 37 -28.67 -5.65 41.79
C GLU A 37 -27.46 -5.68 40.84
N LEU A 38 -27.60 -6.39 39.73
CA LEU A 38 -26.58 -6.42 38.66
C LEU A 38 -27.20 -5.94 37.37
N ALA A 39 -26.43 -5.11 36.63
CA ALA A 39 -26.83 -4.67 35.30
C ALA A 39 -26.78 -5.84 34.34
N VAL A 40 -27.84 -5.97 33.53
CA VAL A 40 -28.00 -7.03 32.54
C VAL A 40 -28.27 -6.44 31.16
N LEU A 41 -27.87 -7.18 30.12
CA LEU A 41 -28.07 -6.86 28.73
C LEU A 41 -28.72 -8.05 28.02
N THR A 42 -29.79 -7.83 27.30
CA THR A 42 -30.34 -8.80 26.36
C THR A 42 -29.51 -8.75 25.08
N VAL A 43 -28.99 -9.90 24.64
CA VAL A 43 -28.10 -9.99 23.49
C VAL A 43 -28.94 -10.27 22.26
N ASP A 44 -29.09 -9.27 21.41
CA ASP A 44 -29.82 -9.39 20.16
C ASP A 44 -28.85 -9.44 18.97
N GLU A 45 -29.32 -9.98 17.85
CA GLU A 45 -28.55 -9.94 16.59
C GLU A 45 -28.37 -8.49 16.14
N SER A 46 -27.14 -8.16 15.80
CA SER A 46 -26.79 -6.83 15.32
C SER A 46 -25.82 -6.91 14.15
N THR A 47 -25.87 -5.89 13.30
CA THR A 47 -24.90 -5.71 12.22
C THR A 47 -23.84 -4.74 12.69
N THR A 48 -22.58 -5.18 12.65
CA THR A 48 -21.44 -4.32 12.98
C THR A 48 -20.43 -4.31 11.85
N THR A 49 -19.79 -3.17 11.64
CA THR A 49 -18.69 -3.03 10.67
C THR A 49 -17.40 -2.76 11.44
N THR A 50 -16.42 -3.61 11.22
CA THR A 50 -15.09 -3.45 11.76
C THR A 50 -14.12 -3.06 10.66
N GLU A 51 -13.06 -2.32 11.00
CA GLU A 51 -12.01 -1.94 10.05
C GLU A 51 -10.73 -2.69 10.40
N THR A 52 -10.23 -3.50 9.47
CA THR A 52 -8.91 -4.12 9.61
C THR A 52 -7.87 -3.21 8.98
N ALA A 53 -6.83 -2.88 9.75
CA ALA A 53 -5.79 -1.94 9.34
C ALA A 53 -4.55 -2.68 8.81
N TYR A 54 -4.15 -2.39 7.58
CA TYR A 54 -2.95 -2.93 6.94
C TYR A 54 -1.95 -1.80 6.71
N PRO A 55 -0.73 -1.89 7.28
CA PRO A 55 0.33 -0.92 7.00
C PRO A 55 0.63 -0.84 5.51
N THR A 56 0.82 0.37 5.01
CA THR A 56 1.08 0.61 3.59
C THR A 56 2.09 1.70 3.36
N THR A 57 2.77 1.62 2.22
CA THR A 57 3.54 2.71 1.64
C THR A 57 2.85 3.15 0.37
N LEU A 58 2.73 4.46 0.20
CA LEU A 58 2.12 5.07 -0.98
C LEU A 58 3.18 5.30 -2.05
N GLN A 59 2.83 5.03 -3.29
CA GLN A 59 3.62 5.36 -4.47
C GLN A 59 2.74 6.10 -5.46
N GLY A 60 3.33 6.95 -6.30
CA GLY A 60 2.62 7.47 -7.45
C GLY A 60 2.16 6.32 -8.36
N GLU A 61 1.06 6.48 -9.07
CA GLU A 61 0.58 5.45 -10.01
C GLU A 61 1.67 5.06 -11.01
N ASN A 62 2.50 6.03 -11.40
CA ASN A 62 3.64 5.82 -12.29
C ASN A 62 4.84 6.62 -11.78
N ASP A 63 5.74 5.96 -11.10
CA ASP A 63 7.05 6.48 -10.72
C ASP A 63 8.08 6.02 -11.75
N VAL A 64 8.67 6.96 -12.51
CA VAL A 64 9.62 6.66 -13.58
C VAL A 64 10.99 7.21 -13.24
N GLU A 65 11.98 6.32 -13.16
CA GLU A 65 13.38 6.71 -13.02
C GLU A 65 13.89 7.32 -14.33
N ILE A 66 14.49 8.50 -14.23
CA ILE A 66 15.10 9.20 -15.35
C ILE A 66 16.58 8.89 -15.39
N ARG A 67 17.00 8.21 -16.46
CA ARG A 67 18.39 7.85 -16.73
C ARG A 67 18.81 8.39 -18.10
N PRO A 68 20.04 8.90 -18.27
CA PRO A 68 20.52 9.35 -19.56
C PRO A 68 20.73 8.15 -20.49
N GLN A 69 20.59 8.35 -21.80
CA GLN A 69 20.87 7.31 -22.80
C GLN A 69 22.28 7.42 -23.39
N THR A 70 23.03 8.48 -23.02
CA THR A 70 24.42 8.71 -23.46
C THR A 70 25.28 9.10 -22.27
N THR A 71 26.58 8.87 -22.37
CA THR A 71 27.58 9.29 -21.39
C THR A 71 28.10 10.68 -21.74
N GLY A 72 28.25 11.56 -20.76
CA GLY A 72 28.79 12.89 -20.93
C GLY A 72 28.61 13.77 -19.69
N PHE A 73 29.12 14.99 -19.74
CA PHE A 73 28.95 15.95 -18.65
C PHE A 73 27.59 16.66 -18.76
N LEU A 74 26.93 16.87 -17.62
CA LEU A 74 25.72 17.69 -17.56
C LEU A 74 26.12 19.16 -17.84
N THR A 75 25.62 19.73 -18.93
CA THR A 75 25.83 21.15 -19.27
C THR A 75 24.74 22.05 -18.72
N LYS A 76 23.53 21.51 -18.52
CA LYS A 76 22.40 22.25 -17.96
C LYS A 76 21.43 21.36 -17.24
N VAL A 77 20.94 21.85 -16.09
CA VAL A 77 19.78 21.32 -15.36
C VAL A 77 18.62 22.29 -15.58
N CYS A 78 17.53 21.82 -16.23
CA CYS A 78 16.44 22.69 -16.70
C CYS A 78 15.22 22.67 -15.78
N VAL A 79 15.30 21.98 -14.63
CA VAL A 79 14.19 21.79 -13.70
C VAL A 79 14.65 21.90 -12.26
N GLU A 80 13.70 22.14 -11.35
CA GLU A 80 13.92 22.21 -9.92
C GLU A 80 13.25 21.02 -9.20
N GLU A 81 13.71 20.70 -8.00
CA GLU A 81 13.08 19.67 -7.15
C GLU A 81 11.64 20.06 -6.82
N GLY A 82 10.71 19.12 -6.92
CA GLY A 82 9.28 19.37 -6.69
C GLY A 82 8.56 20.11 -7.82
N GLN A 83 9.26 20.49 -8.90
CA GLN A 83 8.65 21.17 -10.05
C GLN A 83 7.72 20.19 -10.80
N LYS A 84 6.54 20.70 -11.22
CA LYS A 84 5.65 19.99 -12.13
C LYS A 84 6.15 20.09 -13.56
N VAL A 85 6.31 18.94 -14.23
CA VAL A 85 6.77 18.84 -15.62
C VAL A 85 5.74 18.14 -16.49
N SER A 86 5.77 18.48 -17.78
CA SER A 86 4.94 17.84 -18.81
C SER A 86 5.74 16.79 -19.58
N LYS A 87 5.07 15.78 -20.09
CA LYS A 87 5.68 14.77 -20.99
C LYS A 87 6.37 15.47 -22.16
N GLY A 88 7.63 15.09 -22.43
CA GLY A 88 8.48 15.65 -23.48
C GLY A 88 9.26 16.91 -23.08
N GLN A 89 9.02 17.46 -21.88
CA GLN A 89 9.79 18.61 -21.38
C GLN A 89 11.24 18.20 -21.12
N THR A 90 12.21 19.04 -21.54
CA THR A 90 13.63 18.81 -21.29
C THR A 90 13.93 19.02 -19.81
N LEU A 91 14.61 18.05 -19.21
CA LEU A 91 15.00 18.04 -17.80
C LEU A 91 16.48 18.36 -17.63
N PHE A 92 17.32 17.70 -18.44
CA PHE A 92 18.77 17.83 -18.42
C PHE A 92 19.31 17.90 -19.83
N VAL A 93 20.43 18.61 -19.99
CA VAL A 93 21.20 18.65 -21.23
C VAL A 93 22.60 18.13 -20.94
N ILE A 94 23.03 17.15 -21.72
CA ILE A 94 24.37 16.58 -21.69
C ILE A 94 25.19 17.23 -22.80
N ASP A 95 26.50 17.28 -22.65
CA ASP A 95 27.40 17.90 -23.63
C ASP A 95 27.12 17.39 -25.06
N GLN A 96 26.83 18.32 -25.95
CA GLN A 96 26.40 18.07 -27.31
C GLN A 96 27.49 18.27 -28.36
N VAL A 97 28.65 18.82 -27.96
CA VAL A 97 29.70 19.29 -28.90
C VAL A 97 30.10 18.16 -29.87
N GLN A 98 30.47 17.00 -29.36
CA GLN A 98 30.88 15.87 -30.18
C GLN A 98 29.74 15.28 -31.01
N LEU A 99 28.53 15.23 -30.44
CA LEU A 99 27.36 14.67 -31.12
C LEU A 99 26.88 15.60 -32.24
N GLN A 100 26.94 16.92 -32.05
CA GLN A 100 26.61 17.89 -33.07
C GLN A 100 27.62 17.82 -34.23
N ALA A 101 28.92 17.75 -33.93
CA ALA A 101 29.95 17.59 -34.95
C ALA A 101 29.74 16.30 -35.80
N ALA A 102 29.29 15.21 -35.16
CA ALA A 102 28.95 13.98 -35.89
C ALA A 102 27.75 14.15 -36.82
N VAL A 103 26.72 14.90 -36.40
CA VAL A 103 25.58 15.24 -37.26
C VAL A 103 26.00 16.09 -38.44
N ASP A 104 26.86 17.10 -38.25
CA ASP A 104 27.33 17.99 -39.29
C ASP A 104 28.18 17.21 -40.32
N ALA A 105 29.05 16.29 -39.85
CA ALA A 105 29.83 15.40 -40.73
C ALA A 105 28.93 14.46 -41.55
N ALA A 106 27.91 13.86 -40.92
CA ALA A 106 26.96 12.99 -41.64
C ALA A 106 26.13 13.78 -42.67
N GLN A 107 25.78 15.01 -42.35
CA GLN A 107 25.04 15.89 -43.26
C GLN A 107 25.89 16.29 -44.49
N ALA A 108 27.18 16.57 -44.29
CA ALA A 108 28.10 16.79 -45.38
C ALA A 108 28.22 15.57 -46.31
N GLN A 109 28.26 14.35 -45.73
CA GLN A 109 28.30 13.11 -46.50
C GLN A 109 27.03 12.89 -47.35
N VAL A 110 25.85 13.26 -46.84
CA VAL A 110 24.59 13.27 -47.59
C VAL A 110 24.69 14.24 -48.77
N ALA A 111 25.26 15.44 -48.59
CA ALA A 111 25.43 16.41 -49.67
C ALA A 111 26.37 15.89 -50.79
N VAL A 112 27.47 15.21 -50.42
CA VAL A 112 28.37 14.54 -51.38
C VAL A 112 27.65 13.44 -52.16
N ALA A 113 26.94 12.56 -51.46
CA ALA A 113 26.20 11.46 -52.11
C ALA A 113 25.07 11.99 -53.04
N GLN A 114 24.40 13.07 -52.65
CA GLN A 114 23.39 13.72 -53.48
C GLN A 114 24.00 14.30 -54.78
N ALA A 115 25.19 14.92 -54.69
CA ALA A 115 25.90 15.41 -55.90
C ALA A 115 26.28 14.26 -56.83
N GLN A 116 26.70 13.10 -56.31
CA GLN A 116 26.98 11.90 -57.08
C GLN A 116 25.72 11.36 -57.80
N VAL A 117 24.56 11.36 -57.13
CA VAL A 117 23.26 10.98 -57.76
C VAL A 117 22.94 11.94 -58.87
N ASN A 118 23.11 13.26 -58.70
CA ASN A 118 22.82 14.27 -59.72
C ASN A 118 23.71 14.05 -60.96
N THR A 119 25.01 13.78 -60.77
CA THR A 119 25.96 13.49 -61.86
C THR A 119 25.58 12.19 -62.58
N ALA A 120 25.32 11.10 -61.85
CA ALA A 120 24.92 9.82 -62.45
C ALA A 120 23.56 9.93 -63.17
N GLN A 121 22.62 10.70 -62.64
CA GLN A 121 21.32 10.95 -63.28
C GLN A 121 21.50 11.69 -64.64
N THR A 122 22.34 12.73 -64.64
CA THR A 122 22.64 13.49 -65.89
C THR A 122 23.27 12.58 -66.91
N ASN A 123 24.23 11.72 -66.50
CA ASN A 123 24.88 10.77 -67.39
C ASN A 123 23.89 9.75 -68.00
N ALA A 124 23.02 9.18 -67.13
CA ALA A 124 21.99 8.24 -67.55
C ALA A 124 20.97 8.88 -68.51
N ASN A 125 20.57 10.13 -68.22
CA ASN A 125 19.68 10.89 -69.11
C ASN A 125 20.35 11.17 -70.48
N ASN A 126 21.61 11.60 -70.50
CA ASN A 126 22.36 11.81 -71.79
C ASN A 126 22.54 10.53 -72.62
N ASN A 127 22.88 9.42 -71.87
CA ASN A 127 23.02 8.11 -72.58
C ASN A 127 21.68 7.60 -73.06
N LYS A 128 20.57 7.88 -72.43
CA LYS A 128 19.24 7.58 -72.95
C LYS A 128 18.97 8.27 -74.27
N ILE A 129 19.28 9.57 -74.39
CA ILE A 129 19.13 10.34 -75.64
C ILE A 129 20.00 9.78 -76.76
N LEU A 130 21.23 9.32 -76.44
CA LEU A 130 22.14 8.71 -77.42
C LEU A 130 21.66 7.33 -77.82
N LEU A 131 21.10 6.53 -76.92
CA LEU A 131 20.48 5.24 -77.23
C LEU A 131 19.27 5.43 -78.14
N ASP A 132 18.38 6.36 -77.86
CA ASP A 132 17.19 6.68 -78.66
C ASP A 132 17.56 7.10 -80.08
N LYS A 133 18.78 7.66 -80.34
CA LYS A 133 19.35 7.99 -81.60
C LYS A 133 20.22 6.88 -82.23
N ASN A 134 20.28 5.68 -81.57
CA ASN A 134 21.09 4.54 -81.96
C ASN A 134 22.61 4.83 -82.04
N ILE A 135 23.12 5.75 -81.24
CA ILE A 135 24.55 6.12 -81.17
C ILE A 135 25.33 5.20 -80.26
N ILE A 136 24.68 4.69 -79.16
CA ILE A 136 25.28 3.76 -78.22
C ILE A 136 24.49 2.47 -78.10
N SER A 137 25.13 1.42 -77.57
CA SER A 137 24.46 0.12 -77.30
C SER A 137 23.56 0.16 -76.09
N SER A 138 22.56 -0.70 -76.02
CA SER A 138 21.70 -0.89 -74.83
C SER A 138 22.50 -1.28 -73.62
N ALA A 139 23.60 -2.02 -73.79
CA ALA A 139 24.49 -2.37 -72.64
C ALA A 139 25.19 -1.15 -72.04
N ALA A 140 25.65 -0.18 -72.92
CA ALA A 140 26.26 1.06 -72.41
C ALA A 140 25.24 1.95 -71.62
N TYR A 141 24.00 2.03 -72.07
CA TYR A 141 22.94 2.69 -71.37
C TYR A 141 22.66 2.00 -70.01
N GLN A 142 22.54 0.66 -70.04
CA GLN A 142 22.28 -0.11 -68.79
C GLN A 142 23.39 0.13 -67.78
N THR A 143 24.66 0.17 -68.12
CA THR A 143 25.77 0.51 -67.26
C THR A 143 25.57 1.88 -66.57
N SER A 144 25.05 2.88 -67.33
CA SER A 144 24.79 4.22 -66.70
C SER A 144 23.58 4.22 -65.72
N VAL A 145 22.57 3.36 -66.03
CA VAL A 145 21.45 3.15 -65.13
C VAL A 145 21.91 2.44 -63.85
N ASP A 146 22.79 1.43 -63.99
CA ASP A 146 23.34 0.71 -62.83
C ASP A 146 24.21 1.64 -61.97
N ALA A 147 25.02 2.52 -62.59
CA ALA A 147 25.77 3.56 -61.83
C ALA A 147 24.85 4.55 -61.11
N LEU A 148 23.72 4.94 -61.73
CA LEU A 148 22.71 5.77 -61.05
C LEU A 148 22.08 5.04 -59.87
N ASN A 149 21.74 3.75 -60.04
CA ASN A 149 21.17 2.94 -58.95
C ASN A 149 22.17 2.78 -57.78
N GLN A 150 23.47 2.60 -58.11
CA GLN A 150 24.54 2.56 -57.12
C GLN A 150 24.67 3.88 -56.37
N ALA A 151 24.66 5.03 -57.09
CA ALA A 151 24.70 6.34 -56.46
C ALA A 151 23.49 6.59 -55.54
N LYS A 152 22.27 6.19 -55.97
CA LYS A 152 21.06 6.26 -55.13
C LYS A 152 21.17 5.39 -53.86
N ALA A 153 21.73 4.17 -53.99
CA ALA A 153 21.98 3.33 -52.81
C ALA A 153 22.96 3.96 -51.82
N SER A 154 24.03 4.60 -52.37
CA SER A 154 24.99 5.34 -51.52
C SER A 154 24.35 6.53 -50.80
N LEU A 155 23.46 7.27 -51.47
CA LEU A 155 22.68 8.35 -50.84
C LEU A 155 21.78 7.84 -49.73
N ASN A 156 21.10 6.70 -49.94
CA ASN A 156 20.27 6.09 -48.93
C ASN A 156 21.09 5.68 -47.68
N ALA A 157 22.27 5.11 -47.90
CA ALA A 157 23.20 4.76 -46.80
C ALA A 157 23.67 6.01 -46.04
N ALA A 158 24.00 7.10 -46.72
CA ALA A 158 24.38 8.37 -46.09
C ALA A 158 23.22 8.99 -45.27
N ASN A 159 21.98 8.92 -45.82
CA ASN A 159 20.78 9.37 -45.08
C ASN A 159 20.55 8.54 -43.82
N ALA A 160 20.71 7.21 -43.88
CA ALA A 160 20.58 6.35 -42.72
C ALA A 160 21.61 6.72 -41.61
N ASN A 161 22.84 7.00 -42.00
CA ASN A 161 23.89 7.47 -41.10
C ASN A 161 23.53 8.83 -40.46
N LEU A 162 22.99 9.79 -41.22
CA LEU A 162 22.52 11.07 -40.71
C LEU A 162 21.38 10.90 -39.69
N VAL A 163 20.41 10.01 -39.96
CA VAL A 163 19.32 9.68 -39.03
C VAL A 163 19.89 9.12 -37.73
N SER A 164 20.87 8.20 -37.82
CA SER A 164 21.56 7.65 -36.63
C SER A 164 22.29 8.72 -35.81
N ALA A 165 23.05 9.59 -36.47
CA ALA A 165 23.76 10.68 -35.79
C ALA A 165 22.79 11.65 -35.11
N ARG A 166 21.69 12.05 -35.77
CA ARG A 166 20.64 12.90 -35.18
C ARG A 166 19.96 12.22 -33.97
N LYS A 167 19.74 10.91 -34.06
CA LYS A 167 19.18 10.14 -32.94
C LYS A 167 20.12 10.17 -31.73
N SER A 168 21.41 9.94 -31.96
CA SER A 168 22.43 10.04 -30.90
C SER A 168 22.47 11.42 -30.27
N LEU A 169 22.40 12.49 -31.04
CA LEU A 169 22.31 13.86 -30.55
C LEU A 169 21.03 14.06 -29.72
N SER A 170 19.90 13.48 -30.15
CA SER A 170 18.64 13.62 -29.39
C SER A 170 18.72 13.01 -27.99
N TYR A 171 19.57 12.02 -27.76
CA TYR A 171 19.79 11.40 -26.46
C TYR A 171 20.55 12.28 -25.46
N SER A 172 21.22 13.32 -25.92
CA SER A 172 21.84 14.32 -25.04
C SER A 172 20.82 15.23 -24.37
N ASN A 173 19.61 15.35 -24.91
CA ASN A 173 18.50 16.03 -24.28
C ASN A 173 17.66 14.99 -23.50
N VAL A 174 17.82 14.95 -22.21
CA VAL A 174 17.03 14.05 -21.35
C VAL A 174 15.67 14.68 -21.11
N THR A 175 14.62 14.04 -21.57
CA THR A 175 13.24 14.54 -21.51
C THR A 175 12.36 13.71 -20.58
N ALA A 176 11.29 14.31 -20.06
CA ALA A 176 10.30 13.64 -19.23
C ALA A 176 9.47 12.63 -20.07
N PRO A 177 9.43 11.34 -19.75
CA PRO A 177 8.61 10.36 -20.46
C PRO A 177 7.11 10.45 -20.06
N ILE A 178 6.83 10.98 -18.88
CA ILE A 178 5.49 11.21 -18.35
C ILE A 178 5.37 12.63 -17.79
N SER A 179 4.15 13.09 -17.58
CA SER A 179 3.89 14.30 -16.79
C SER A 179 3.82 13.95 -15.31
N GLY A 180 4.39 14.76 -14.43
CA GLY A 180 4.43 14.51 -13.00
C GLY A 180 5.25 15.52 -12.22
N LEU A 181 5.63 15.19 -11.00
CA LEU A 181 6.51 15.97 -10.13
C LEU A 181 7.93 15.42 -10.20
N VAL A 182 8.91 16.33 -10.30
CA VAL A 182 10.33 16.00 -10.24
C VAL A 182 10.73 15.67 -8.80
N GLY A 183 11.37 14.55 -8.58
CA GLY A 183 11.94 14.16 -7.29
C GLY A 183 13.23 14.93 -6.97
N THR A 184 14.12 14.31 -6.20
CA THR A 184 15.42 14.90 -5.83
C THR A 184 16.35 14.98 -7.04
N LEU A 185 17.21 16.01 -7.06
CA LEU A 185 18.22 16.27 -8.09
C LEU A 185 19.63 16.22 -7.50
N PRO A 186 20.18 14.98 -7.28
CA PRO A 186 21.48 14.82 -6.64
C PRO A 186 22.66 15.29 -7.50
N PHE A 187 22.45 15.45 -8.81
CA PHE A 187 23.50 15.82 -9.76
C PHE A 187 23.39 17.28 -10.22
N LYS A 188 24.51 17.97 -10.29
CA LYS A 188 24.61 19.36 -10.70
C LYS A 188 25.32 19.49 -12.06
N GLU A 189 25.24 20.67 -12.66
CA GLU A 189 26.00 20.99 -13.86
C GLU A 189 27.50 20.72 -13.66
N GLY A 190 28.13 20.15 -14.67
CA GLY A 190 29.52 19.69 -14.64
C GLY A 190 29.71 18.25 -14.14
N THR A 191 28.67 17.55 -13.68
CA THR A 191 28.77 16.16 -13.28
C THR A 191 28.82 15.22 -14.49
N LEU A 192 29.73 14.24 -14.48
CA LEU A 192 29.76 13.17 -15.46
C LEU A 192 28.64 12.15 -15.17
N VAL A 193 27.81 11.87 -16.18
CA VAL A 193 26.68 10.94 -16.07
C VAL A 193 26.75 9.85 -17.14
N SER A 194 26.11 8.72 -16.89
CA SER A 194 26.10 7.55 -17.75
C SER A 194 24.70 6.87 -17.70
N PRO A 195 24.39 5.92 -18.57
CA PRO A 195 23.11 5.19 -18.55
C PRO A 195 22.77 4.48 -17.25
N GLN A 196 23.76 4.19 -16.38
CA GLN A 196 23.57 3.61 -15.05
C GLN A 196 23.21 4.67 -14.00
N THR A 197 23.46 5.96 -14.28
CA THR A 197 23.21 7.06 -13.34
C THR A 197 21.72 7.41 -13.32
N GLN A 198 21.08 7.31 -12.16
CA GLN A 198 19.71 7.77 -11.96
C GLN A 198 19.71 9.27 -11.67
N LEU A 199 19.27 10.09 -12.63
CA LEU A 199 19.28 11.56 -12.51
C LEU A 199 18.20 12.08 -11.56
N THR A 200 17.00 11.54 -11.67
CA THR A 200 15.83 11.86 -10.83
C THR A 200 14.75 10.80 -11.02
N ILE A 201 13.65 10.97 -10.28
CA ILE A 201 12.41 10.23 -10.48
C ILE A 201 11.33 11.23 -10.85
N ILE A 202 10.48 10.92 -11.83
CA ILE A 202 9.24 11.67 -12.06
C ILE A 202 8.08 10.83 -11.57
N SER A 203 7.33 11.39 -10.62
CA SER A 203 6.17 10.74 -10.00
C SER A 203 4.87 11.37 -10.50
N ASN A 204 3.99 10.54 -11.03
CA ASN A 204 2.61 10.95 -11.32
C ASN A 204 1.76 10.70 -10.07
N ASN A 205 1.46 11.78 -9.34
CA ASN A 205 0.70 11.74 -8.10
C ASN A 205 -0.80 12.02 -8.29
N SER A 206 -1.35 11.92 -9.50
CA SER A 206 -2.80 12.11 -9.74
C SER A 206 -3.63 11.07 -9.00
N ASP A 207 -3.18 9.84 -9.07
CA ASP A 207 -3.68 8.71 -8.32
C ASP A 207 -2.52 8.08 -7.54
N MET A 208 -2.80 7.66 -6.31
CA MET A 208 -1.79 7.07 -5.44
C MET A 208 -2.07 5.58 -5.27
N GLN A 209 -1.06 4.77 -5.52
CA GLN A 209 -1.07 3.35 -5.26
C GLN A 209 -0.59 3.10 -3.83
N ALA A 210 -1.40 2.38 -3.06
CA ALA A 210 -1.05 1.88 -1.75
C ALA A 210 -0.69 0.40 -1.86
N ASP A 211 0.56 0.06 -1.58
CA ASP A 211 1.05 -1.32 -1.53
C ASP A 211 1.05 -1.81 -0.09
N PHE A 212 0.36 -2.91 0.17
CA PHE A 212 0.25 -3.52 1.50
C PHE A 212 0.16 -5.03 1.42
N SER A 213 0.34 -5.70 2.55
CA SER A 213 0.30 -7.15 2.63
C SER A 213 -0.94 -7.63 3.40
N ILE A 214 -1.63 -8.62 2.85
CA ILE A 214 -2.80 -9.27 3.47
C ILE A 214 -2.40 -10.67 3.89
N ASN A 215 -2.67 -11.06 5.13
CA ASN A 215 -2.37 -12.37 5.64
C ASN A 215 -3.21 -13.46 4.96
N GLU A 216 -2.67 -14.65 4.83
CA GLU A 216 -3.37 -15.81 4.23
C GLU A 216 -4.73 -16.09 4.89
N LYS A 217 -4.83 -15.99 6.22
CA LYS A 217 -6.08 -16.15 6.95
C LYS A 217 -7.18 -15.20 6.46
N ASP A 218 -6.83 -13.94 6.20
CA ASP A 218 -7.78 -12.92 5.74
C ASP A 218 -8.18 -13.18 4.28
N ILE A 219 -7.24 -13.65 3.45
CA ILE A 219 -7.51 -14.05 2.06
C ILE A 219 -8.48 -15.24 2.02
N LEU A 220 -8.27 -16.26 2.85
CA LEU A 220 -9.17 -17.40 2.95
C LEU A 220 -10.57 -16.96 3.38
N ALA A 221 -10.68 -16.05 4.34
CA ALA A 221 -11.96 -15.48 4.74
C ALA A 221 -12.65 -14.70 3.60
N MET A 222 -11.90 -13.89 2.84
CA MET A 222 -12.41 -13.13 1.69
C MET A 222 -12.88 -14.03 0.55
N THR A 223 -12.25 -15.18 0.34
CA THR A 223 -12.59 -16.16 -0.69
C THR A 223 -13.63 -17.20 -0.22
N LEU A 224 -14.22 -17.02 0.96
CA LEU A 224 -15.15 -17.99 1.58
C LEU A 224 -14.55 -19.40 1.62
N ASN A 225 -13.32 -19.52 2.11
CA ASN A 225 -12.54 -20.76 2.15
C ASN A 225 -12.42 -21.46 0.77
N GLY A 226 -12.20 -20.65 -0.28
CA GLY A 226 -11.99 -21.16 -1.64
C GLY A 226 -13.26 -21.38 -2.48
N GLN A 227 -14.44 -21.03 -1.97
CA GLN A 227 -15.70 -21.11 -2.73
C GLN A 227 -15.84 -19.99 -3.78
N ARG A 228 -15.06 -18.93 -3.65
CA ARG A 228 -15.02 -17.79 -4.56
C ARG A 228 -13.59 -17.58 -5.06
N SER A 229 -13.43 -17.26 -6.34
CA SER A 229 -12.12 -16.89 -6.87
C SER A 229 -11.61 -15.59 -6.24
N LEU A 230 -10.28 -15.42 -6.14
CA LEU A 230 -9.66 -14.21 -5.59
C LEU A 230 -10.08 -12.95 -6.39
N THR A 231 -10.19 -13.06 -7.71
CA THR A 231 -10.62 -11.96 -8.59
C THR A 231 -12.05 -11.51 -8.29
N GLU A 232 -12.95 -12.45 -8.03
CA GLU A 232 -14.33 -12.16 -7.65
C GLU A 232 -14.41 -11.58 -6.24
N ALA A 233 -13.58 -12.08 -5.31
CA ALA A 233 -13.47 -11.55 -3.97
C ALA A 233 -13.04 -10.08 -4.00
N VAL A 234 -11.98 -9.74 -4.76
CA VAL A 234 -11.50 -8.36 -4.93
C VAL A 234 -12.59 -7.42 -5.48
N LYS A 235 -13.34 -7.88 -6.48
CA LYS A 235 -14.45 -7.06 -7.05
C LYS A 235 -15.59 -6.81 -6.07
N ALA A 236 -15.79 -7.71 -5.11
CA ALA A 236 -16.85 -7.63 -4.11
C ALA A 236 -16.43 -6.84 -2.86
N LEU A 237 -15.15 -6.49 -2.72
CA LEU A 237 -14.67 -5.70 -1.58
C LEU A 237 -15.29 -4.29 -1.61
N PRO A 238 -15.68 -3.77 -0.45
CA PRO A 238 -16.15 -2.40 -0.33
C PRO A 238 -15.00 -1.41 -0.58
N PRO A 239 -15.32 -0.13 -0.83
CA PRO A 239 -14.32 0.93 -0.83
C PRO A 239 -13.51 0.94 0.46
N VAL A 240 -12.22 1.23 0.36
CA VAL A 240 -11.29 1.24 1.48
C VAL A 240 -10.92 2.67 1.86
N THR A 241 -10.58 2.87 3.12
CA THR A 241 -10.16 4.18 3.63
C THR A 241 -8.66 4.16 3.90
N LEU A 242 -7.98 5.25 3.57
CA LEU A 242 -6.58 5.44 3.93
C LEU A 242 -6.50 6.22 5.25
N GLN A 243 -5.81 5.67 6.23
CA GLN A 243 -5.40 6.38 7.43
C GLN A 243 -3.97 6.88 7.25
N LEU A 244 -3.78 8.18 7.38
CA LEU A 244 -2.49 8.84 7.24
C LEU A 244 -1.59 8.59 8.46
N ALA A 245 -0.30 8.92 8.33
CA ALA A 245 0.67 8.76 9.42
C ALA A 245 0.33 9.56 10.70
N ASN A 246 -0.42 10.68 10.56
CA ASN A 246 -0.93 11.48 11.69
C ASN A 246 -2.17 10.87 12.37
N GLY A 247 -2.68 9.73 11.87
CA GLY A 247 -3.87 9.05 12.39
C GLY A 247 -5.20 9.53 11.78
N GLU A 248 -5.21 10.59 10.99
CA GLU A 248 -6.40 11.09 10.31
C GLU A 248 -6.80 10.19 9.13
N LYS A 249 -8.10 10.10 8.87
CA LYS A 249 -8.62 9.40 7.69
C LYS A 249 -8.58 10.33 6.48
N TYR A 250 -8.03 9.84 5.38
CA TYR A 250 -8.03 10.55 4.10
C TYR A 250 -9.46 10.70 3.57
N ALA A 251 -9.79 11.87 3.04
CA ALA A 251 -11.16 12.20 2.63
C ALA A 251 -11.66 11.39 1.42
N GLN A 252 -10.74 10.97 0.53
CA GLN A 252 -11.11 10.19 -0.65
C GLN A 252 -11.00 8.69 -0.34
N GLN A 253 -12.04 7.95 -0.70
CA GLN A 253 -12.02 6.49 -0.61
C GLN A 253 -11.24 5.89 -1.77
N GLY A 254 -10.51 4.83 -1.48
CA GLY A 254 -9.78 4.04 -2.47
C GLY A 254 -10.49 2.74 -2.80
N LYS A 255 -9.94 2.05 -3.79
CA LYS A 255 -10.42 0.74 -4.22
C LYS A 255 -9.25 -0.22 -4.33
N ILE A 256 -9.40 -1.43 -3.81
CA ILE A 256 -8.46 -2.52 -4.04
C ILE A 256 -8.60 -2.97 -5.50
N VAL A 257 -7.48 -2.94 -6.23
CA VAL A 257 -7.44 -3.28 -7.65
C VAL A 257 -6.86 -4.65 -7.90
N ALA A 258 -5.97 -5.10 -7.02
CA ALA A 258 -5.34 -6.42 -7.16
C ALA A 258 -4.92 -6.97 -5.80
N ILE A 259 -4.99 -8.29 -5.67
CA ILE A 259 -4.33 -9.07 -4.63
C ILE A 259 -3.53 -10.15 -5.35
N SER A 260 -2.26 -10.33 -4.98
CA SER A 260 -1.40 -11.37 -5.57
C SER A 260 -1.98 -12.76 -5.32
N GLY A 261 -1.98 -13.61 -6.33
CA GLY A 261 -2.29 -15.03 -6.19
C GLY A 261 -1.15 -15.86 -5.58
N VAL A 262 -0.03 -15.23 -5.23
CA VAL A 262 1.14 -15.89 -4.64
C VAL A 262 1.32 -15.37 -3.22
N ILE A 263 1.39 -16.29 -2.27
CA ILE A 263 1.71 -15.99 -0.86
C ILE A 263 3.22 -16.11 -0.69
N ASP A 264 3.82 -15.10 -0.07
CA ASP A 264 5.23 -15.14 0.31
C ASP A 264 5.40 -16.10 1.51
N PRO A 265 6.14 -17.21 1.34
CA PRO A 265 6.28 -18.21 2.40
C PRO A 265 7.04 -17.69 3.63
N SER A 266 7.79 -16.60 3.50
CA SER A 266 8.54 -16.01 4.62
C SER A 266 7.65 -15.18 5.55
N THR A 267 6.59 -14.57 5.01
CA THR A 267 5.69 -13.66 5.74
C THR A 267 4.28 -14.25 5.92
N GLY A 268 3.90 -15.29 5.17
CA GLY A 268 2.55 -15.85 5.15
C GLY A 268 1.51 -14.86 4.63
N ALA A 269 1.91 -13.92 3.79
CA ALA A 269 1.06 -12.85 3.29
C ALA A 269 1.14 -12.71 1.77
N ALA A 270 0.10 -12.18 1.15
CA ALA A 270 0.09 -11.81 -0.25
C ALA A 270 0.08 -10.29 -0.40
N SER A 271 0.79 -9.80 -1.43
CA SER A 271 0.80 -8.39 -1.78
C SER A 271 -0.55 -7.96 -2.35
N ALA A 272 -1.05 -6.83 -1.89
CA ALA A 272 -2.28 -6.20 -2.36
C ALA A 272 -2.02 -4.75 -2.75
N LYS A 273 -2.82 -4.26 -3.70
CA LYS A 273 -2.74 -2.91 -4.24
C LYS A 273 -4.09 -2.23 -4.16
N ALA A 274 -4.11 -1.02 -3.61
CA ALA A 274 -5.28 -0.15 -3.66
C ALA A 274 -4.92 1.18 -4.31
N ILE A 275 -5.86 1.77 -5.03
CA ILE A 275 -5.70 3.08 -5.67
C ILE A 275 -6.58 4.09 -4.95
N PHE A 276 -5.99 5.25 -4.65
CA PHE A 276 -6.63 6.39 -4.00
C PHE A 276 -6.51 7.63 -4.88
N PRO A 277 -7.62 8.26 -5.29
CA PRO A 277 -7.57 9.54 -6.01
C PRO A 277 -6.90 10.62 -5.18
N ASN A 278 -6.05 11.44 -5.81
CA ASN A 278 -5.32 12.50 -5.14
C ASN A 278 -5.50 13.87 -5.82
N PRO A 279 -6.74 14.38 -5.92
CA PRO A 279 -7.04 15.58 -6.69
C PRO A 279 -6.33 16.84 -6.17
N ASN A 280 -6.05 16.91 -4.88
CA ASN A 280 -5.42 18.05 -4.22
C ASN A 280 -3.89 17.92 -4.12
N GLY A 281 -3.30 16.82 -4.60
CA GLY A 281 -1.86 16.58 -4.51
C GLY A 281 -1.32 16.46 -3.07
N MET A 282 -2.17 16.16 -2.09
CA MET A 282 -1.76 16.07 -0.68
C MET A 282 -0.90 14.84 -0.40
N LEU A 283 -1.14 13.76 -1.14
CA LEU A 283 -0.38 12.53 -1.02
C LEU A 283 0.84 12.57 -1.94
N HIS A 284 1.97 12.08 -1.45
CA HIS A 284 3.21 12.00 -2.18
C HIS A 284 3.77 10.58 -2.17
N SER A 285 4.53 10.23 -3.19
CA SER A 285 5.28 8.97 -3.22
C SER A 285 6.24 8.91 -2.03
N GLY A 286 6.26 7.76 -1.33
CA GLY A 286 7.00 7.57 -0.08
C GLY A 286 6.21 7.86 1.20
N ASN A 287 5.00 8.43 1.13
CA ASN A 287 4.15 8.55 2.32
C ASN A 287 3.80 7.17 2.87
N THR A 288 3.69 7.08 4.20
CA THR A 288 3.25 5.88 4.90
C THR A 288 1.88 6.07 5.52
N GLY A 289 1.16 4.97 5.70
CA GLY A 289 -0.17 4.99 6.29
C GLY A 289 -0.69 3.60 6.56
N LYS A 290 -2.01 3.48 6.70
CA LYS A 290 -2.70 2.21 6.83
C LYS A 290 -3.92 2.19 5.92
N VAL A 291 -4.08 1.13 5.15
CA VAL A 291 -5.32 0.85 4.42
C VAL A 291 -6.29 0.20 5.39
N LEU A 292 -7.46 0.79 5.58
CA LEU A 292 -8.55 0.28 6.41
C LEU A 292 -9.55 -0.42 5.52
N ILE A 293 -9.67 -1.73 5.67
CA ILE A 293 -10.63 -2.56 4.94
C ILE A 293 -11.83 -2.79 5.86
N PRO A 294 -13.03 -2.27 5.53
CA PRO A 294 -14.22 -2.51 6.33
C PRO A 294 -14.73 -3.93 6.10
N THR A 295 -14.99 -4.65 7.18
CA THR A 295 -15.64 -5.95 7.18
C THR A 295 -16.96 -5.86 7.94
N THR A 296 -18.06 -6.12 7.25
CA THR A 296 -19.39 -6.08 7.85
C THR A 296 -19.80 -7.48 8.29
N TYR A 297 -20.04 -7.63 9.57
CA TYR A 297 -20.61 -8.83 10.19
C TYR A 297 -22.11 -8.61 10.37
N ARG A 298 -22.91 -9.48 9.76
CA ARG A 298 -24.37 -9.43 9.86
C ARG A 298 -24.86 -10.53 10.76
N ASP A 299 -25.97 -10.27 11.46
CA ASP A 299 -26.68 -11.24 12.29
C ASP A 299 -25.76 -11.88 13.34
N MET A 300 -24.89 -11.06 13.95
CA MET A 300 -23.93 -11.48 14.97
C MET A 300 -24.31 -10.93 16.34
N LEU A 301 -24.05 -11.73 17.38
CA LEU A 301 -24.25 -11.32 18.76
C LEU A 301 -23.05 -10.50 19.23
N LEU A 302 -23.30 -9.24 19.66
CA LEU A 302 -22.29 -8.37 20.21
C LEU A 302 -22.44 -8.28 21.73
N ILE A 303 -21.35 -8.47 22.45
CA ILE A 303 -21.30 -8.31 23.91
C ILE A 303 -20.15 -7.37 24.31
N PRO A 304 -20.34 -6.49 25.30
CA PRO A 304 -19.24 -5.73 25.86
C PRO A 304 -18.15 -6.65 26.45
N GLN A 305 -16.87 -6.34 26.24
CA GLN A 305 -15.76 -7.15 26.79
C GLN A 305 -15.85 -7.31 28.30
N LYS A 306 -16.31 -6.26 29.01
CA LYS A 306 -16.53 -6.26 30.46
C LYS A 306 -17.61 -7.25 30.94
N ALA A 307 -18.47 -7.75 30.05
CA ALA A 307 -19.47 -8.78 30.35
C ALA A 307 -18.89 -10.19 30.40
N SER A 308 -17.64 -10.35 29.98
CA SER A 308 -16.95 -11.64 29.98
C SER A 308 -15.81 -11.67 31.00
N TYR A 309 -15.47 -12.87 31.44
CA TYR A 309 -14.28 -13.17 32.23
C TYR A 309 -13.54 -14.37 31.66
N GLU A 310 -12.26 -14.48 32.00
CA GLU A 310 -11.37 -15.47 31.40
C GLU A 310 -10.86 -16.42 32.48
N ILE A 311 -10.93 -17.70 32.18
CA ILE A 311 -10.33 -18.79 32.98
C ILE A 311 -9.59 -19.71 32.02
N GLN A 312 -8.27 -19.87 32.17
CA GLN A 312 -7.45 -20.79 31.37
C GLN A 312 -7.70 -20.66 29.86
N ASP A 313 -7.55 -19.44 29.33
CA ASP A 313 -7.73 -19.09 27.91
C ASP A 313 -9.16 -19.30 27.34
N MET A 314 -10.13 -19.65 28.20
CA MET A 314 -11.55 -19.74 27.82
C MET A 314 -12.33 -18.56 28.35
N LYS A 315 -13.21 -18.00 27.52
CA LYS A 315 -14.06 -16.87 27.90
C LYS A 315 -15.44 -17.34 28.33
N PHE A 316 -15.92 -16.79 29.42
CA PHE A 316 -17.20 -17.10 30.05
C PHE A 316 -18.04 -15.85 30.20
N VAL A 317 -19.34 -16.02 30.18
CA VAL A 317 -20.35 -15.03 30.55
C VAL A 317 -21.33 -15.61 31.55
N TYR A 318 -21.97 -14.78 32.34
CA TYR A 318 -23.09 -15.19 33.21
C TYR A 318 -24.40 -14.95 32.47
N VAL A 319 -25.11 -16.03 32.12
CA VAL A 319 -26.44 -15.98 31.49
C VAL A 319 -27.48 -16.02 32.60
N VAL A 320 -28.48 -15.14 32.50
CA VAL A 320 -29.61 -15.09 33.45
C VAL A 320 -30.64 -16.14 33.00
N GLY A 321 -30.84 -17.13 33.86
CA GLY A 321 -31.84 -18.17 33.67
C GLY A 321 -33.13 -17.91 34.41
N ASP A 322 -33.94 -18.97 34.54
CA ASP A 322 -35.22 -18.91 35.25
C ASP A 322 -35.04 -18.50 36.71
N SER A 323 -35.97 -17.74 37.25
CA SER A 323 -35.95 -17.22 38.63
C SER A 323 -34.78 -16.27 38.92
N ASN A 324 -34.23 -15.59 37.88
CA ASN A 324 -33.10 -14.65 38.00
C ASN A 324 -31.81 -15.30 38.55
N LYS A 325 -31.63 -16.58 38.29
CA LYS A 325 -30.43 -17.34 38.66
C LYS A 325 -29.42 -17.24 37.54
N ILE A 326 -28.18 -16.84 37.80
CA ILE A 326 -27.13 -16.75 36.79
C ILE A 326 -26.34 -18.02 36.70
N HIS A 327 -25.99 -18.41 35.45
CA HIS A 327 -25.17 -19.57 35.15
C HIS A 327 -23.97 -19.18 34.30
N SER A 328 -22.80 -19.65 34.70
CA SER A 328 -21.57 -19.51 33.93
C SER A 328 -21.68 -20.35 32.65
N ARG A 329 -21.40 -19.72 31.50
CA ARG A 329 -21.40 -20.39 30.19
C ARG A 329 -20.16 -20.02 29.42
N ASN A 330 -19.50 -21.03 28.85
CA ASN A 330 -18.38 -20.85 27.95
C ASN A 330 -18.87 -20.27 26.61
N ILE A 331 -18.16 -19.28 26.10
CA ILE A 331 -18.44 -18.65 24.81
C ILE A 331 -17.19 -18.62 23.92
N THR A 332 -17.41 -18.74 22.62
CA THR A 332 -16.38 -18.50 21.64
C THR A 332 -16.57 -17.09 21.07
N VAL A 333 -15.51 -16.30 21.11
CA VAL A 333 -15.57 -14.87 20.69
C VAL A 333 -14.46 -14.53 19.73
N SER A 334 -14.74 -13.54 18.86
CA SER A 334 -13.76 -12.84 18.08
C SER A 334 -13.69 -11.38 18.55
N ALA A 335 -12.49 -10.84 18.71
CA ALA A 335 -12.31 -9.45 19.09
C ALA A 335 -12.77 -8.53 17.95
N VAL A 336 -13.50 -7.48 18.32
CA VAL A 336 -13.78 -6.35 17.44
C VAL A 336 -12.65 -5.33 17.63
N ASN A 337 -12.19 -4.72 16.53
CA ASN A 337 -11.10 -3.73 16.59
C ASN A 337 -11.48 -2.41 17.29
N ASP A 338 -12.67 -2.31 17.87
CA ASP A 338 -13.12 -1.16 18.70
C ASP A 338 -12.56 -1.19 20.13
N GLY A 339 -11.95 -2.31 20.54
CA GLY A 339 -11.40 -2.52 21.87
C GLY A 339 -12.45 -2.57 23.00
N GLN A 340 -13.75 -2.56 22.69
CA GLN A 340 -14.84 -2.50 23.66
C GLN A 340 -15.77 -3.70 23.61
N ASN A 341 -15.93 -4.32 22.43
CA ASN A 341 -16.90 -5.38 22.22
C ASN A 341 -16.23 -6.68 21.70
N TYR A 342 -16.93 -7.80 21.91
CA TYR A 342 -16.66 -9.08 21.28
C TYR A 342 -17.82 -9.48 20.39
N ILE A 343 -17.51 -10.07 19.23
CA ILE A 343 -18.46 -10.82 18.41
C ILE A 343 -18.51 -12.24 18.96
N VAL A 344 -19.68 -12.70 19.37
CA VAL A 344 -19.88 -14.08 19.83
C VAL A 344 -20.15 -14.98 18.62
N THR A 345 -19.26 -15.95 18.42
CA THR A 345 -19.38 -16.95 17.35
C THR A 345 -19.98 -18.27 17.82
N GLY A 346 -20.12 -18.46 19.14
CA GLY A 346 -20.73 -19.65 19.73
C GLY A 346 -20.94 -19.53 21.24
N GLY A 347 -21.87 -20.32 21.77
CA GLY A 347 -22.16 -20.38 23.21
C GLY A 347 -23.31 -19.52 23.70
N LEU A 348 -23.81 -18.53 22.93
CA LEU A 348 -25.00 -17.74 23.23
C LEU A 348 -26.03 -17.83 22.10
N LYS A 349 -27.29 -17.58 22.44
CA LYS A 349 -28.40 -17.50 21.50
C LYS A 349 -29.00 -16.08 21.51
N PRO A 350 -29.57 -15.62 20.38
CA PRO A 350 -30.34 -14.37 20.32
C PRO A 350 -31.45 -14.36 21.40
N GLY A 351 -31.64 -13.21 22.05
CA GLY A 351 -32.65 -13.02 23.08
C GLY A 351 -32.23 -13.46 24.49
N GLU A 352 -31.05 -14.10 24.66
CA GLU A 352 -30.55 -14.44 25.99
C GLU A 352 -30.07 -13.18 26.74
N THR A 353 -30.26 -13.16 28.03
CA THR A 353 -29.85 -12.02 28.88
C THR A 353 -28.56 -12.39 29.63
N ILE A 354 -27.56 -11.51 29.55
CA ILE A 354 -26.25 -11.68 30.23
C ILE A 354 -26.00 -10.57 31.24
N VAL A 355 -25.19 -10.88 32.24
CA VAL A 355 -24.73 -9.90 33.25
C VAL A 355 -23.58 -9.07 32.63
N ILE A 356 -23.63 -7.73 32.74
CA ILE A 356 -22.63 -6.81 32.17
C ILE A 356 -21.82 -6.04 33.21
N GLU A 357 -22.20 -6.09 34.48
CA GLU A 357 -21.49 -5.43 35.59
C GLU A 357 -21.31 -6.39 36.78
N GLY A 358 -20.18 -6.27 37.46
CA GLY A 358 -19.83 -7.15 38.59
C GLY A 358 -19.31 -8.53 38.21
N VAL A 359 -19.06 -8.75 36.90
CA VAL A 359 -18.49 -10.01 36.40
C VAL A 359 -17.06 -10.19 36.92
N GLY A 360 -16.79 -11.39 37.46
CA GLY A 360 -15.49 -11.71 38.09
C GLY A 360 -15.25 -11.15 39.50
N VAL A 361 -16.12 -10.29 40.02
CA VAL A 361 -15.98 -9.70 41.35
C VAL A 361 -17.16 -10.09 42.27
N VAL A 362 -18.38 -9.83 41.83
CA VAL A 362 -19.62 -10.04 42.62
C VAL A 362 -20.40 -11.25 42.08
N ALA A 363 -20.54 -11.36 40.77
CA ALA A 363 -21.28 -12.43 40.11
C ALA A 363 -20.58 -13.78 40.33
N LYS A 364 -21.33 -14.76 40.84
CA LYS A 364 -20.88 -16.16 40.99
C LYS A 364 -21.88 -17.11 40.38
N ASP A 365 -21.39 -18.24 39.91
CA ASP A 365 -22.26 -19.27 39.32
C ASP A 365 -23.35 -19.72 40.35
N ASN A 366 -24.56 -19.95 39.83
CA ASN A 366 -25.74 -20.33 40.59
C ASN A 366 -26.28 -19.26 41.57
N MET A 367 -25.83 -18.01 41.48
CA MET A 367 -26.31 -16.89 42.31
C MET A 367 -27.65 -16.37 41.80
N VAL A 368 -28.54 -15.98 42.73
CA VAL A 368 -29.78 -15.25 42.39
C VAL A 368 -29.50 -13.76 42.42
N ILE A 369 -29.88 -13.04 41.38
CA ILE A 369 -29.66 -11.60 41.22
C ILE A 369 -30.98 -10.85 41.06
N SER A 370 -30.94 -9.55 41.28
CA SER A 370 -32.01 -8.62 40.88
C SER A 370 -31.57 -7.95 39.57
N PRO A 371 -32.11 -8.37 38.38
CA PRO A 371 -31.64 -7.87 37.11
C PRO A 371 -32.11 -6.43 36.89
N LYS A 372 -31.15 -5.52 36.64
CA LYS A 372 -31.41 -4.15 36.27
C LYS A 372 -31.11 -4.01 34.74
N LYS A 373 -32.14 -3.89 33.93
CA LYS A 373 -31.95 -3.65 32.48
C LYS A 373 -31.28 -2.30 32.27
N LYS A 374 -30.25 -2.28 31.46
CA LYS A 374 -29.56 -1.07 31.05
C LYS A 374 -30.03 -0.57 29.71
#